data_a2b3b55c78b03be479fa6b291078380d
#
_entry.id   a2b3b55c78b03be479fa6b291078380d
#
_cell.length_a   1.000
_cell.length_b   1.000
_cell.length_c   1.000
_cell.angle_alpha   90.00
_cell.angle_beta   90.00
_cell.angle_gamma   90.00
#
_symmetry.space_group_name_H-M   'P 1'
#
loop_
_entity.id
_entity.type
_entity.pdbx_description
1 polymer ?
#
loop_
_entity_poly.entity_id
_entity_poly.type
_entity_poly.pdbx_seq_one_letter_code
_entity_poly.pdbx_strand_id
1 'polypeptide(L)'
;TDDGDIPVFYRFARQLEGLEIDSPTWATPTILFLENGKEVFAHQGYLNPKEFYQALGYFKLGDSEAYRVAFEKGTDARFCKEYEIFKDTPDGIFVDKLSGAPLFDTKDRFNSSTGWLSFTRPIEGSVYSKPDNSYGMRRTEIRSVTSDIHLGHVFSDGPNGMPRYCINATVLEFKQRSSET
;
A
#
# COMPACT_ATOMS: atom_id res chain seq x y z
N THR A 1 -13.46 33.66 22.13
CA THR A 1 -12.06 33.81 21.79
C THR A 1 -11.82 33.18 20.44
N ASP A 2 -11.35 34.00 19.51
CA ASP A 2 -11.08 33.60 18.14
C ASP A 2 -9.98 32.55 18.13
N ASP A 3 -10.29 31.34 17.65
CA ASP A 3 -9.29 30.25 17.54
C ASP A 3 -8.13 30.57 16.60
N GLY A 4 -8.18 31.71 15.91
CA GLY A 4 -7.16 32.18 14.98
C GLY A 4 -5.79 32.44 15.62
N ASP A 5 -5.76 32.87 16.87
CA ASP A 5 -4.55 33.25 17.60
C ASP A 5 -3.97 32.11 18.44
N ILE A 6 -4.63 30.95 18.50
CA ILE A 6 -4.13 29.78 19.22
C ILE A 6 -3.05 29.10 18.38
N PRO A 7 -1.81 28.93 18.89
CA PRO A 7 -0.78 28.19 18.19
C PRO A 7 -1.25 26.81 17.75
N VAL A 8 -0.79 26.36 16.59
CA VAL A 8 -1.24 25.10 15.97
C VAL A 8 -1.10 23.91 16.90
N PHE A 9 -0.05 23.85 17.70
CA PHE A 9 0.15 22.74 18.64
C PHE A 9 -0.88 22.72 19.80
N TYR A 10 -1.41 23.86 20.23
CA TYR A 10 -2.48 23.89 21.23
C TYR A 10 -3.82 23.43 20.65
N ARG A 11 -4.10 23.78 19.39
CA ARG A 11 -5.27 23.26 18.68
C ARG A 11 -5.18 21.73 18.51
N PHE A 12 -4.00 21.24 18.17
CA PHE A 12 -3.77 19.81 18.03
C PHE A 12 -3.91 19.08 19.38
N ALA A 13 -3.38 19.63 20.46
CA ALA A 13 -3.49 19.04 21.80
C ALA A 13 -4.96 18.92 22.25
N ARG A 14 -5.84 19.86 21.91
CA ARG A 14 -7.28 19.75 22.18
C ARG A 14 -7.95 18.61 21.42
N GLN A 15 -7.48 18.30 20.23
CA GLN A 15 -7.99 17.17 19.44
C GLN A 15 -7.59 15.82 20.02
N LEU A 16 -6.59 15.80 20.89
CA LEU A 16 -6.11 14.59 21.57
C LEU A 16 -6.79 14.35 22.91
N GLU A 17 -7.72 15.23 23.33
CA GLU A 17 -8.47 15.07 24.58
C GLU A 17 -9.26 13.75 24.57
N GLY A 18 -9.12 12.96 25.64
CA GLY A 18 -9.75 11.66 25.74
C GLY A 18 -8.97 10.49 25.11
N LEU A 19 -7.79 10.74 24.54
CA LEU A 19 -6.90 9.71 24.03
C LEU A 19 -5.81 9.35 25.04
N GLU A 20 -5.44 8.08 25.11
CA GLU A 20 -4.32 7.60 25.91
C GLU A 20 -3.01 7.76 25.14
N ILE A 21 -2.31 8.89 25.39
CA ILE A 21 -1.06 9.25 24.71
C ILE A 21 0.04 9.43 25.76
N ASP A 22 1.08 8.62 25.66
CA ASP A 22 2.21 8.60 26.59
C ASP A 22 3.34 9.55 26.15
N SER A 23 3.44 9.81 24.83
CA SER A 23 4.52 10.62 24.28
C SER A 23 4.24 12.11 24.36
N PRO A 24 5.28 12.96 24.50
CA PRO A 24 5.13 14.41 24.48
C PRO A 24 4.57 14.90 23.13
N THR A 25 3.45 15.61 23.16
CA THR A 25 2.78 16.12 21.95
C THR A 25 3.19 17.55 21.58
N TRP A 26 3.99 18.22 22.41
CA TRP A 26 4.48 19.58 22.14
C TRP A 26 5.76 19.62 21.30
N ALA A 27 6.46 18.48 21.17
CA ALA A 27 7.59 18.39 20.25
C ALA A 27 7.08 18.26 18.82
N THR A 28 7.51 19.16 17.95
CA THR A 28 7.06 19.18 16.55
C THR A 28 8.21 18.88 15.59
N PRO A 29 7.94 18.16 14.50
CA PRO A 29 6.70 17.39 14.23
C PRO A 29 6.65 16.12 15.09
N THR A 30 5.45 15.71 15.49
CA THR A 30 5.23 14.43 16.18
C THR A 30 4.18 13.61 15.41
N ILE A 31 4.51 12.36 15.12
CA ILE A 31 3.64 11.41 14.42
C ILE A 31 3.22 10.35 15.44
N LEU A 32 1.92 10.17 15.59
CA LEU A 32 1.34 9.17 16.49
C LEU A 32 0.49 8.19 15.68
N PHE A 33 0.65 6.90 15.95
CA PHE A 33 -0.34 5.89 15.54
C PHE A 33 -1.15 5.50 16.76
N LEU A 34 -2.46 5.52 16.60
CA LEU A 34 -3.42 5.20 17.66
C LEU A 34 -4.25 3.99 17.25
N GLU A 35 -4.40 3.05 18.18
CA GLU A 35 -5.32 1.93 18.06
C GLU A 35 -6.34 2.04 19.19
N ASN A 36 -7.63 2.16 18.83
CA ASN A 36 -8.71 2.35 19.80
C ASN A 36 -8.48 3.54 20.76
N GLY A 37 -7.88 4.62 20.27
CA GLY A 37 -7.57 5.82 21.03
C GLY A 37 -6.31 5.76 21.90
N LYS A 38 -5.60 4.63 21.88
CA LYS A 38 -4.37 4.41 22.65
C LYS A 38 -3.15 4.52 21.73
N GLU A 39 -2.08 5.17 22.23
CA GLU A 39 -0.81 5.25 21.52
C GLU A 39 -0.18 3.86 21.37
N VAL A 40 0.14 3.48 20.11
CA VAL A 40 0.88 2.26 19.77
C VAL A 40 2.23 2.57 19.13
N PHE A 41 2.40 3.79 18.66
CA PHE A 41 3.67 4.27 18.09
C PHE A 41 3.76 5.79 18.19
N ALA A 42 4.95 6.29 18.51
CA ALA A 42 5.26 7.71 18.44
C ALA A 42 6.62 7.94 17.79
N HIS A 43 6.71 8.96 16.95
CA HIS A 43 7.96 9.42 16.38
C HIS A 43 8.05 10.94 16.48
N GLN A 44 9.16 11.44 17.02
CA GLN A 44 9.46 12.87 17.05
C GLN A 44 10.43 13.19 15.93
N GLY A 45 10.09 14.17 15.12
CA GLY A 45 10.83 14.59 13.95
C GLY A 45 10.12 14.26 12.64
N TYR A 46 10.77 14.61 11.54
CA TYR A 46 10.24 14.37 10.20
C TYR A 46 10.46 12.91 9.79
N LEU A 47 9.43 12.29 9.25
CA LEU A 47 9.52 11.06 8.47
C LEU A 47 9.27 11.39 7.00
N ASN A 48 10.14 10.95 6.11
CA ASN A 48 9.83 10.99 4.69
C ASN A 48 8.70 9.99 4.38
N PRO A 49 8.01 10.11 3.22
CA PRO A 49 6.88 9.22 2.90
C PRO A 49 7.23 7.73 2.98
N LYS A 50 8.42 7.33 2.54
CA LYS A 50 8.86 5.94 2.58
C LYS A 50 8.99 5.42 4.02
N GLU A 51 9.63 6.19 4.89
CA GLU A 51 9.79 5.86 6.31
C GLU A 51 8.43 5.80 7.02
N PHE A 52 7.54 6.75 6.71
CA PHE A 52 6.17 6.77 7.24
C PHE A 52 5.40 5.50 6.87
N TYR A 53 5.39 5.12 5.58
CA TYR A 53 4.67 3.93 5.14
C TYR A 53 5.32 2.64 5.63
N GLN A 54 6.64 2.59 5.83
CA GLN A 54 7.29 1.44 6.44
C GLN A 54 6.88 1.28 7.90
N ALA A 55 6.83 2.35 8.68
CA ALA A 55 6.34 2.33 10.06
C ALA A 55 4.87 1.92 10.13
N LEU A 56 4.01 2.50 9.28
CA LEU A 56 2.61 2.14 9.17
C LEU A 56 2.43 0.67 8.79
N GLY A 57 3.26 0.17 7.87
CA GLY A 57 3.25 -1.23 7.45
C GLY A 57 3.55 -2.19 8.58
N TYR A 58 4.52 -1.88 9.41
CA TYR A 58 4.83 -2.67 10.59
C TYR A 58 3.61 -2.83 11.52
N PHE A 59 2.87 -1.75 11.76
CA PHE A 59 1.69 -1.79 12.62
C PHE A 59 0.46 -2.42 11.95
N LYS A 60 0.20 -2.13 10.66
CA LYS A 60 -0.96 -2.67 9.94
C LYS A 60 -0.80 -4.13 9.52
N LEU A 61 0.39 -4.54 9.14
CA LEU A 61 0.64 -5.85 8.54
C LEU A 61 1.32 -6.82 9.50
N GLY A 62 2.03 -6.31 10.52
CA GLY A 62 2.75 -7.12 11.49
C GLY A 62 3.79 -8.05 10.82
N ASP A 63 3.98 -9.23 11.39
CA ASP A 63 4.83 -10.29 10.82
C ASP A 63 4.00 -11.19 9.88
N SER A 64 3.45 -10.59 8.82
CA SER A 64 2.59 -11.27 7.84
C SER A 64 3.31 -11.46 6.50
N GLU A 65 2.75 -12.32 5.65
CA GLU A 65 3.21 -12.49 4.26
C GLU A 65 3.12 -11.17 3.49
N ALA A 66 2.06 -10.37 3.73
CA ALA A 66 1.90 -9.05 3.12
C ALA A 66 3.06 -8.11 3.48
N TYR A 67 3.54 -8.12 4.73
CA TYR A 67 4.72 -7.33 5.11
C TYR A 67 5.98 -7.78 4.38
N ARG A 68 6.22 -9.09 4.31
CA ARG A 68 7.38 -9.65 3.59
C ARG A 68 7.37 -9.29 2.11
N VAL A 69 6.20 -9.38 1.47
CA VAL A 69 6.06 -8.97 0.07
C VAL A 69 6.31 -7.47 -0.08
N ALA A 70 5.66 -6.64 0.74
CA ALA A 70 5.71 -5.18 0.62
C ALA A 70 7.11 -4.60 0.87
N PHE A 71 7.82 -5.07 1.90
CA PHE A 71 9.05 -4.46 2.42
C PHE A 71 10.31 -5.31 2.25
N GLU A 72 10.18 -6.62 2.10
CA GLU A 72 11.31 -7.54 1.95
C GLU A 72 11.40 -8.14 0.54
N LYS A 73 10.64 -7.59 -0.41
CA LYS A 73 10.55 -8.07 -1.81
C LYS A 73 10.18 -9.56 -1.91
N GLY A 74 9.33 -10.02 -1.02
CA GLY A 74 8.77 -11.36 -1.07
C GLY A 74 7.87 -11.56 -2.28
N THR A 75 7.53 -12.81 -2.54
CA THR A 75 6.58 -13.20 -3.59
C THR A 75 5.52 -14.11 -2.96
N ASP A 76 4.25 -13.82 -3.22
CA ASP A 76 3.14 -14.67 -2.81
C ASP A 76 3.32 -16.10 -3.36
N ALA A 77 2.88 -17.08 -2.61
CA ALA A 77 2.70 -18.42 -3.15
C ALA A 77 1.71 -18.38 -4.33
N ARG A 78 1.98 -19.19 -5.34
CA ARG A 78 1.03 -19.37 -6.45
C ARG A 78 -0.32 -19.84 -5.92
N PHE A 79 -1.40 -19.26 -6.44
CA PHE A 79 -2.77 -19.59 -6.01
C PHE A 79 -3.00 -19.41 -4.50
N CYS A 80 -2.35 -18.39 -3.90
CA CYS A 80 -2.56 -18.06 -2.51
C CYS A 80 -4.04 -17.69 -2.24
N LYS A 81 -4.43 -17.66 -0.98
CA LYS A 81 -5.82 -17.37 -0.58
C LYS A 81 -6.32 -16.04 -1.15
N GLU A 82 -5.51 -15.00 -1.09
CA GLU A 82 -5.85 -13.67 -1.60
C GLU A 82 -6.02 -13.67 -3.12
N TYR A 83 -5.17 -14.41 -3.85
CA TYR A 83 -5.35 -14.61 -5.29
C TYR A 83 -6.68 -15.27 -5.61
N GLU A 84 -7.05 -16.33 -4.90
CA GLU A 84 -8.32 -17.03 -5.11
C GLU A 84 -9.54 -16.15 -4.85
N ILE A 85 -9.44 -15.24 -3.87
CA ILE A 85 -10.49 -14.25 -3.59
C ILE A 85 -10.57 -13.19 -4.69
N PHE A 86 -9.43 -12.72 -5.21
CA PHE A 86 -9.37 -11.54 -6.08
C PHE A 86 -9.47 -11.84 -7.57
N LYS A 87 -9.17 -13.07 -8.00
CA LYS A 87 -9.15 -13.43 -9.43
C LYS A 87 -10.48 -13.22 -10.15
N ASP A 88 -11.59 -13.40 -9.45
CA ASP A 88 -12.95 -13.38 -10.00
C ASP A 88 -13.83 -12.28 -9.35
N THR A 89 -13.23 -11.25 -8.78
CA THR A 89 -13.99 -10.11 -8.24
C THR A 89 -14.81 -9.43 -9.34
N PRO A 90 -15.96 -8.81 -8.98
CA PRO A 90 -16.73 -7.96 -9.90
C PRO A 90 -15.91 -6.75 -10.35
N ASP A 91 -16.54 -5.89 -11.15
CA ASP A 91 -15.90 -4.64 -11.60
C ASP A 91 -15.48 -3.75 -10.45
N GLY A 92 -14.25 -3.27 -10.50
CA GLY A 92 -13.68 -2.47 -9.42
C GLY A 92 -12.19 -2.15 -9.61
N ILE A 93 -11.59 -1.73 -8.52
CA ILE A 93 -10.20 -1.27 -8.48
C ILE A 93 -9.45 -1.99 -7.37
N PHE A 94 -8.25 -2.44 -7.67
CA PHE A 94 -7.29 -2.90 -6.68
C PHE A 94 -6.47 -1.71 -6.20
N VAL A 95 -6.41 -1.55 -4.89
CA VAL A 95 -5.71 -0.44 -4.24
C VAL A 95 -4.55 -0.93 -3.40
N ASP A 96 -3.59 -0.05 -3.18
CA ASP A 96 -2.47 -0.25 -2.26
C ASP A 96 -3.01 -0.51 -0.84
N LYS A 97 -2.62 -1.63 -0.26
CA LYS A 97 -3.10 -2.06 1.07
C LYS A 97 -2.74 -1.10 2.19
N LEU A 98 -1.65 -0.35 2.05
CA LEU A 98 -1.21 0.62 3.06
C LEU A 98 -1.81 2.02 2.83
N SER A 99 -1.68 2.55 1.62
CA SER A 99 -2.07 3.92 1.32
C SER A 99 -3.51 4.06 0.85
N GLY A 100 -4.12 2.97 0.35
CA GLY A 100 -5.42 3.02 -0.30
C GLY A 100 -5.39 3.64 -1.70
N ALA A 101 -4.21 3.95 -2.24
CA ALA A 101 -4.06 4.52 -3.57
C ALA A 101 -4.50 3.53 -4.66
N PRO A 102 -5.27 3.96 -5.67
CA PRO A 102 -5.65 3.10 -6.80
C PRO A 102 -4.42 2.64 -7.58
N LEU A 103 -4.34 1.35 -7.91
CA LEU A 103 -3.21 0.76 -8.61
C LEU A 103 -3.58 0.08 -9.92
N PHE A 104 -4.59 -0.79 -9.91
CA PHE A 104 -5.01 -1.58 -11.08
C PHE A 104 -6.53 -1.65 -11.18
N ASP A 105 -7.03 -1.57 -12.40
CA ASP A 105 -8.45 -1.69 -12.70
C ASP A 105 -8.77 -3.10 -13.20
N THR A 106 -9.91 -3.65 -12.79
CA THR A 106 -10.37 -4.99 -13.24
C THR A 106 -10.53 -5.09 -14.76
N LYS A 107 -10.80 -3.97 -15.44
CA LYS A 107 -10.92 -3.94 -16.92
C LYS A 107 -9.60 -4.34 -17.62
N ASP A 108 -8.46 -4.17 -16.98
CA ASP A 108 -7.15 -4.52 -17.50
C ASP A 108 -6.62 -5.85 -16.94
N ARG A 109 -7.42 -6.55 -16.10
CA ARG A 109 -7.10 -7.86 -15.55
C ARG A 109 -7.31 -8.95 -16.60
N PHE A 110 -6.40 -9.94 -16.58
CA PHE A 110 -6.57 -11.15 -17.39
C PHE A 110 -6.04 -12.38 -16.64
N ASN A 111 -6.53 -13.56 -17.05
CA ASN A 111 -6.04 -14.81 -16.50
C ASN A 111 -4.78 -15.26 -17.27
N SER A 112 -3.63 -15.16 -16.63
CA SER A 112 -2.33 -15.60 -17.17
C SER A 112 -2.02 -17.07 -16.90
N SER A 113 -2.85 -17.76 -16.11
CA SER A 113 -2.65 -19.14 -15.64
C SER A 113 -1.38 -19.32 -14.78
N THR A 114 -0.78 -18.24 -14.31
CA THR A 114 0.46 -18.28 -13.50
C THR A 114 0.20 -18.50 -12.01
N GLY A 115 -1.02 -18.22 -11.53
CA GLY A 115 -1.37 -18.24 -10.11
C GLY A 115 -1.10 -16.93 -9.38
N TRP A 116 -0.79 -15.86 -10.11
CA TRP A 116 -0.72 -14.48 -9.63
C TRP A 116 -1.67 -13.59 -10.42
N LEU A 117 -2.14 -12.52 -9.78
CA LEU A 117 -2.95 -11.50 -10.46
C LEU A 117 -2.15 -10.90 -11.61
N SER A 118 -2.80 -10.75 -12.75
CA SER A 118 -2.15 -10.27 -13.97
C SER A 118 -2.98 -9.17 -14.63
N PHE A 119 -2.28 -8.10 -15.02
CA PHE A 119 -2.88 -6.92 -15.64
C PHE A 119 -2.06 -6.51 -16.87
N THR A 120 -2.72 -5.93 -17.86
CA THR A 120 -2.05 -5.41 -19.07
C THR A 120 -1.45 -4.02 -18.85
N ARG A 121 -2.00 -3.27 -17.89
CA ARG A 121 -1.51 -1.93 -17.51
C ARG A 121 -1.91 -1.58 -16.08
N PRO A 122 -1.15 -0.69 -15.40
CA PRO A 122 -1.59 -0.06 -14.16
C PRO A 122 -2.50 1.15 -14.45
N ILE A 123 -3.13 1.69 -13.42
CA ILE A 123 -3.69 3.05 -13.45
C ILE A 123 -2.54 4.03 -13.64
N GLU A 124 -2.71 4.99 -14.54
CA GLU A 124 -1.66 5.95 -14.89
C GLU A 124 -1.13 6.69 -13.66
N GLY A 125 0.20 6.75 -13.54
CA GLY A 125 0.89 7.43 -12.43
C GLY A 125 0.85 6.69 -11.09
N SER A 126 0.26 5.50 -11.01
CA SER A 126 0.10 4.76 -9.75
C SER A 126 1.32 3.95 -9.33
N VAL A 127 2.11 3.50 -10.28
CA VAL A 127 3.27 2.65 -10.07
C VAL A 127 4.50 3.20 -10.79
N TYR A 128 5.67 2.77 -10.35
CA TYR A 128 6.93 2.98 -11.06
C TYR A 128 7.72 1.68 -11.14
N SER A 129 8.63 1.62 -12.08
CA SER A 129 9.46 0.44 -12.32
C SER A 129 10.92 0.72 -11.99
N LYS A 130 11.62 -0.32 -11.55
CA LYS A 130 13.07 -0.30 -11.40
C LYS A 130 13.69 -1.66 -11.71
N PRO A 131 14.99 -1.71 -12.10
CA PRO A 131 15.67 -2.96 -12.33
C PRO A 131 15.71 -3.82 -11.06
N ASP A 132 15.48 -5.11 -11.22
CA ASP A 132 15.65 -6.12 -10.16
C ASP A 132 16.53 -7.26 -10.68
N ASN A 133 17.76 -7.32 -10.17
CA ASN A 133 18.76 -8.32 -10.53
C ASN A 133 18.92 -9.40 -9.44
N SER A 134 17.99 -9.50 -8.51
CA SER A 134 18.01 -10.50 -7.45
C SER A 134 17.91 -11.92 -8.01
N TYR A 135 18.46 -12.89 -7.28
CA TYR A 135 18.46 -14.33 -7.63
C TYR A 135 19.08 -14.65 -9.01
N GLY A 136 20.01 -13.82 -9.50
CA GLY A 136 20.64 -13.99 -10.81
C GLY A 136 19.72 -13.76 -12.00
N MET A 137 18.52 -13.26 -11.78
CA MET A 137 17.53 -12.92 -12.81
C MET A 137 17.61 -11.44 -13.19
N ARG A 138 17.24 -11.13 -14.43
CA ARG A 138 17.04 -9.75 -14.88
C ARG A 138 15.54 -9.52 -15.05
N ARG A 139 14.95 -8.82 -14.10
CA ARG A 139 13.52 -8.50 -14.10
C ARG A 139 13.31 -7.01 -13.90
N THR A 140 12.09 -6.57 -14.12
CA THR A 140 11.64 -5.20 -13.84
C THR A 140 10.64 -5.25 -12.70
N GLU A 141 11.04 -4.72 -11.56
CA GLU A 141 10.21 -4.59 -10.36
C GLU A 141 9.19 -3.48 -10.52
N ILE A 142 7.99 -3.70 -10.01
CA ILE A 142 6.91 -2.72 -9.93
C ILE A 142 6.65 -2.35 -8.47
N ARG A 143 6.62 -1.06 -8.19
CA ARG A 143 6.41 -0.49 -6.87
C ARG A 143 5.32 0.58 -6.89
N SER A 144 4.62 0.75 -5.76
CA SER A 144 3.65 1.83 -5.57
C SER A 144 4.35 3.19 -5.52
N VAL A 145 3.85 4.17 -6.28
CA VAL A 145 4.35 5.55 -6.20
C VAL A 145 4.06 6.16 -4.83
N THR A 146 2.89 5.87 -4.24
CA THR A 146 2.46 6.50 -2.98
C THR A 146 3.18 5.93 -1.76
N SER A 147 3.20 4.62 -1.58
CA SER A 147 3.76 3.97 -0.38
C SER A 147 5.16 3.40 -0.56
N ASP A 148 5.64 3.32 -1.80
CA ASP A 148 6.92 2.69 -2.17
C ASP A 148 7.00 1.19 -1.83
N ILE A 149 5.88 0.51 -1.65
CA ILE A 149 5.89 -0.94 -1.41
C ILE A 149 6.14 -1.71 -2.70
N HIS A 150 6.79 -2.87 -2.56
CA HIS A 150 6.96 -3.83 -3.65
C HIS A 150 5.61 -4.45 -4.00
N LEU A 151 5.24 -4.42 -5.28
CA LEU A 151 3.99 -4.99 -5.78
C LEU A 151 4.20 -6.28 -6.57
N GLY A 152 5.22 -6.35 -7.36
CA GLY A 152 5.51 -7.47 -8.26
C GLY A 152 6.49 -7.08 -9.35
N HIS A 153 6.30 -7.66 -10.54
CA HIS A 153 7.16 -7.48 -11.70
C HIS A 153 6.34 -7.30 -12.98
N VAL A 154 6.95 -6.70 -13.99
CA VAL A 154 6.37 -6.60 -15.33
C VAL A 154 7.22 -7.39 -16.33
N PHE A 155 6.54 -8.09 -17.24
CA PHE A 155 7.10 -8.90 -18.32
C PHE A 155 6.53 -8.46 -19.67
N SER A 156 7.22 -8.81 -20.76
CA SER A 156 6.80 -8.45 -22.12
C SER A 156 5.92 -9.49 -22.83
N ASP A 157 5.45 -10.49 -22.08
CA ASP A 157 4.73 -11.66 -22.59
C ASP A 157 3.22 -11.66 -22.29
N GLY A 158 2.63 -10.47 -22.23
CA GLY A 158 1.18 -10.31 -22.06
C GLY A 158 0.36 -10.57 -23.33
N PRO A 159 -0.96 -10.55 -23.25
CA PRO A 159 -1.85 -10.81 -24.40
C PRO A 159 -1.75 -9.69 -25.44
N ASN A 160 -1.89 -10.04 -26.72
CA ASN A 160 -1.94 -9.09 -27.84
C ASN A 160 -0.74 -8.13 -27.91
N GLY A 161 0.46 -8.57 -27.51
CA GLY A 161 1.65 -7.74 -27.50
C GLY A 161 1.71 -6.72 -26.34
N MET A 162 0.76 -6.79 -25.41
CA MET A 162 0.76 -5.95 -24.21
C MET A 162 1.73 -6.51 -23.15
N PRO A 163 2.19 -5.71 -22.19
CA PRO A 163 2.94 -6.22 -21.07
C PRO A 163 2.06 -7.06 -20.13
N ARG A 164 2.69 -7.88 -19.31
CA ARG A 164 2.07 -8.62 -18.22
C ARG A 164 2.62 -8.11 -16.89
N TYR A 165 1.78 -7.36 -16.17
CA TYR A 165 2.05 -6.96 -14.78
C TYR A 165 1.62 -8.09 -13.87
N CYS A 166 2.59 -8.78 -13.27
CA CYS A 166 2.39 -9.90 -12.36
C CYS A 166 2.47 -9.38 -10.93
N ILE A 167 1.34 -9.32 -10.24
CA ILE A 167 1.18 -8.56 -9.00
C ILE A 167 0.78 -9.48 -7.84
N ASN A 168 1.41 -9.30 -6.70
CA ASN A 168 1.12 -10.04 -5.48
C ASN A 168 -0.21 -9.57 -4.88
N ALA A 169 -1.10 -10.52 -4.58
CA ALA A 169 -2.43 -10.22 -4.07
C ALA A 169 -2.41 -9.75 -2.60
N THR A 170 -1.46 -10.21 -1.79
CA THR A 170 -1.39 -9.92 -0.35
C THR A 170 -1.14 -8.44 -0.04
N VAL A 171 -0.61 -7.66 -0.97
CA VAL A 171 -0.35 -6.22 -0.83
C VAL A 171 -1.44 -5.34 -1.41
N LEU A 172 -2.53 -5.94 -1.87
CA LEU A 172 -3.69 -5.26 -2.46
C LEU A 172 -4.91 -5.38 -1.56
N GLU A 173 -5.82 -4.41 -1.72
CA GLU A 173 -7.22 -4.51 -1.32
C GLU A 173 -8.10 -4.28 -2.54
N PHE A 174 -9.28 -4.87 -2.56
CA PHE A 174 -10.25 -4.68 -3.63
C PHE A 174 -11.35 -3.70 -3.20
N LYS A 175 -11.64 -2.75 -4.07
CA LYS A 175 -12.78 -1.83 -3.94
C LYS A 175 -13.71 -1.99 -5.14
N GLN A 176 -14.91 -2.49 -4.87
CA GLN A 176 -15.93 -2.62 -5.90
C GLN A 176 -16.33 -1.23 -6.44
N ARG A 177 -16.50 -1.11 -7.74
CA ARG A 177 -17.03 0.09 -8.36
C ARG A 177 -18.52 0.19 -8.02
N SER A 178 -18.94 1.31 -7.45
CA SER A 178 -20.37 1.56 -7.26
C SER A 178 -21.03 1.66 -8.64
N SER A 179 -22.08 0.88 -8.87
CA SER A 179 -22.97 1.12 -10.00
C SER A 179 -23.70 2.45 -9.68
N GLU A 180 -23.31 3.52 -10.34
CA GLU A 180 -24.14 4.72 -10.36
C GLU A 180 -25.45 4.34 -11.04
N THR A 181 -26.51 4.34 -10.27
CA THR A 181 -27.90 4.27 -10.74
C THR A 181 -28.33 5.62 -11.27
#